data_425fe87a179037b8353a0aa328f6e802
#
_entry.id   425fe87a179037b8353a0aa328f6e802
#
_cell.length_a   1.000
_cell.length_b   1.000
_cell.length_c   1.000
_cell.angle_alpha   90.00
_cell.angle_beta   90.00
_cell.angle_gamma   90.00
#
_symmetry.space_group_name_H-M   'P 1'
#
loop_
_entity.id
_entity.type
_entity.pdbx_description
1 polymer ?
#
loop_
_entity_poly.entity_id
_entity_poly.type
_entity_poly.pdbx_seq_one_letter_code
_entity_poly.pdbx_strand_id
1 'polypeptide(L)'
;MSTGQWLIAPEGVSWFFDAGAESLDFAAAPEPVHARDLGEWLATRYERMDADEASDRDVTDALALRAAIERLAAAAADREALDPDDVDTVNLFGATPDVPPALAGGRRQAGAGRLRIGQALSSIARDAIAILSVEPERIRRCDAEDCRRVFRDESRTANRRWCSMQRCGNRAKVRAHRARAAQTA
;
A
#
# COMPACT_ATOMS: atom_id res chain seq x y z
N MET A 1 -7.89 0.81 -11.52
CA MET A 1 -6.56 0.21 -11.81
C MET A 1 -6.40 -0.93 -10.83
N SER A 2 -5.78 -2.05 -11.22
CA SER A 2 -5.50 -3.12 -10.24
C SER A 2 -4.41 -2.59 -9.31
N THR A 3 -4.72 -2.47 -8.05
CA THR A 3 -3.73 -2.32 -6.98
C THR A 3 -2.99 -3.65 -6.83
N GLY A 4 -1.97 -3.66 -6.01
CA GLY A 4 -1.23 -4.88 -5.71
C GLY A 4 0.15 -4.96 -6.34
N GLN A 5 0.93 -5.90 -5.85
CA GLN A 5 2.33 -6.07 -6.20
C GLN A 5 2.83 -7.48 -5.91
N TRP A 6 3.89 -7.88 -6.61
CA TRP A 6 4.57 -9.13 -6.31
C TRP A 6 5.56 -8.92 -5.16
N LEU A 7 5.43 -9.73 -4.15
CA LEU A 7 6.33 -9.74 -2.99
C LEU A 7 7.06 -11.09 -2.92
N ILE A 8 8.27 -11.05 -2.38
CA ILE A 8 9.06 -12.26 -2.12
C ILE A 8 8.93 -12.59 -0.63
N ALA A 9 8.54 -13.80 -0.33
CA ALA A 9 8.47 -14.31 1.03
C ALA A 9 9.88 -14.65 1.57
N PRO A 10 10.08 -14.73 2.88
CA PRO A 10 11.38 -15.14 3.45
C PRO A 10 11.91 -16.47 2.93
N GLU A 11 11.01 -17.39 2.55
CA GLU A 11 11.33 -18.67 1.93
C GLU A 11 11.64 -18.58 0.42
N GLY A 12 11.74 -17.36 -0.15
CA GLY A 12 12.08 -17.13 -1.56
C GLY A 12 10.91 -17.29 -2.54
N VAL A 13 9.70 -17.57 -2.08
CA VAL A 13 8.52 -17.76 -2.93
C VAL A 13 7.85 -16.41 -3.24
N SER A 14 7.67 -16.12 -4.54
CA SER A 14 6.90 -14.95 -4.99
C SER A 14 5.41 -15.16 -4.80
N TRP A 15 4.71 -14.12 -4.35
CA TRP A 15 3.26 -14.14 -4.19
C TRP A 15 2.67 -12.76 -4.43
N PHE A 16 1.45 -12.73 -4.96
CA PHE A 16 0.77 -11.47 -5.21
C PHE A 16 0.08 -10.96 -3.95
N PHE A 17 0.36 -9.71 -3.59
CA PHE A 17 -0.25 -8.99 -2.49
C PHE A 17 -1.02 -7.80 -3.03
N ASP A 18 -2.28 -7.70 -2.66
CA ASP A 18 -3.16 -6.58 -2.92
C ASP A 18 -3.75 -6.10 -1.60
N ALA A 19 -3.31 -4.94 -1.17
CA ALA A 19 -3.78 -4.34 0.06
C ALA A 19 -5.16 -3.66 -0.06
N GLY A 20 -5.73 -3.58 -1.26
CA GLY A 20 -7.02 -2.93 -1.52
C GLY A 20 -6.96 -1.40 -1.53
N ALA A 21 -5.76 -0.83 -1.50
CA ALA A 21 -5.51 0.61 -1.64
C ALA A 21 -4.06 0.85 -2.03
N GLU A 22 -3.81 1.86 -2.88
CA GLU A 22 -2.47 2.15 -3.37
C GLU A 22 -1.51 2.57 -2.24
N SER A 23 -2.00 3.37 -1.31
CA SER A 23 -1.24 3.81 -0.15
C SER A 23 -0.81 2.65 0.75
N LEU A 24 -1.67 1.64 0.92
CA LEU A 24 -1.33 0.44 1.69
C LEU A 24 -0.37 -0.49 0.93
N ASP A 25 -0.49 -0.57 -0.40
CA ASP A 25 0.49 -1.27 -1.22
C ASP A 25 1.86 -0.58 -1.15
N PHE A 26 1.90 0.76 -1.17
CA PHE A 26 3.12 1.54 -0.99
C PHE A 26 3.75 1.29 0.39
N ALA A 27 2.97 1.33 1.46
CA ALA A 27 3.44 1.04 2.81
C ALA A 27 3.98 -0.40 2.95
N ALA A 28 3.40 -1.36 2.22
CA ALA A 28 3.80 -2.76 2.25
C ALA A 28 4.91 -3.13 1.27
N ALA A 29 5.29 -2.23 0.35
CA ALA A 29 6.37 -2.46 -0.61
C ALA A 29 7.72 -2.66 0.09
N PRO A 30 8.69 -3.35 -0.53
CA PRO A 30 10.07 -3.30 -0.07
C PRO A 30 10.55 -1.85 0.03
N GLU A 31 11.36 -1.56 1.04
CA GLU A 31 11.94 -0.22 1.16
C GLU A 31 12.90 0.05 0.01
N PRO A 32 12.77 1.20 -0.67
CA PRO A 32 13.71 1.58 -1.71
C PRO A 32 15.08 1.85 -1.07
N VAL A 33 16.10 1.19 -1.57
CA VAL A 33 17.50 1.41 -1.15
C VAL A 33 18.12 2.55 -1.94
N HIS A 34 17.75 2.66 -3.22
CA HIS A 34 18.23 3.66 -4.15
C HIS A 34 17.08 4.41 -4.80
N ALA A 35 17.38 5.61 -5.33
CA ALA A 35 16.41 6.42 -6.05
C ALA A 35 15.70 5.65 -7.18
N ARG A 36 16.47 4.82 -7.90
CA ARG A 36 15.95 3.99 -8.98
C ARG A 36 14.88 2.99 -8.52
N ASP A 37 15.03 2.38 -7.34
CA ASP A 37 14.05 1.42 -6.80
C ASP A 37 12.69 2.10 -6.60
N LEU A 38 12.70 3.33 -6.06
CA LEU A 38 11.49 4.15 -5.92
C LEU A 38 10.90 4.50 -7.28
N GLY A 39 11.73 4.97 -8.21
CA GLY A 39 11.30 5.33 -9.56
C GLY A 39 10.68 4.15 -10.31
N GLU A 40 11.29 2.96 -10.27
CA GLU A 40 10.77 1.74 -10.88
C GLU A 40 9.43 1.32 -10.25
N TRP A 41 9.30 1.37 -8.93
CA TRP A 41 8.03 1.06 -8.27
C TRP A 41 6.91 2.01 -8.70
N LEU A 42 7.18 3.32 -8.75
CA LEU A 42 6.22 4.33 -9.19
C LEU A 42 5.88 4.19 -10.69
N ALA A 43 6.86 3.90 -11.53
CA ALA A 43 6.64 3.72 -12.98
C ALA A 43 5.72 2.53 -13.31
N THR A 44 5.63 1.52 -12.44
CA THR A 44 4.65 0.44 -12.61
C THR A 44 3.20 0.89 -12.42
N ARG A 45 2.97 2.06 -11.80
CA ARG A 45 1.64 2.61 -11.44
C ARG A 45 1.27 3.85 -12.23
N TYR A 46 2.25 4.63 -12.62
CA TYR A 46 2.07 5.92 -13.29
C TYR A 46 2.75 5.90 -14.65
N GLU A 47 1.98 5.68 -15.73
CA GLU A 47 2.48 5.51 -17.11
C GLU A 47 3.44 6.61 -17.60
N ARG A 48 3.34 7.83 -17.05
CA ARG A 48 4.18 8.98 -17.44
C ARG A 48 5.34 9.23 -16.49
N MET A 49 5.59 8.30 -15.57
CA MET A 49 6.71 8.37 -14.64
C MET A 49 7.97 7.82 -15.31
N ASP A 50 9.06 8.59 -15.21
CA ASP A 50 10.38 8.13 -15.59
C ASP A 50 11.13 7.70 -14.33
N ALA A 51 11.53 6.42 -14.29
CA ALA A 51 12.21 5.87 -13.12
C ALA A 51 13.54 6.58 -12.80
N ASP A 52 14.19 7.12 -13.82
CA ASP A 52 15.50 7.79 -13.67
C ASP A 52 15.38 9.24 -13.14
N GLU A 53 14.16 9.78 -13.01
CA GLU A 53 13.94 11.12 -12.42
C GLU A 53 13.94 11.14 -10.89
N ALA A 54 13.91 9.99 -10.22
CA ALA A 54 13.95 9.91 -8.77
C ALA A 54 15.34 10.31 -8.24
N SER A 55 15.37 11.03 -7.13
CA SER A 55 16.58 11.47 -6.42
C SER A 55 16.64 10.86 -5.01
N ASP A 56 17.79 10.95 -4.35
CA ASP A 56 17.95 10.51 -2.95
C ASP A 56 17.05 11.30 -1.99
N ARG A 57 16.72 12.55 -2.33
CA ARG A 57 15.75 13.33 -1.58
C ARG A 57 14.35 12.74 -1.70
N ASP A 58 13.95 12.32 -2.90
CA ASP A 58 12.65 11.67 -3.10
C ASP A 58 12.55 10.35 -2.34
N VAL A 59 13.65 9.60 -2.20
CA VAL A 59 13.72 8.40 -1.35
C VAL A 59 13.48 8.77 0.11
N THR A 60 14.12 9.83 0.62
CA THR A 60 13.92 10.30 2.00
C THR A 60 12.46 10.67 2.23
N ASP A 61 11.86 11.44 1.32
CA ASP A 61 10.47 11.86 1.37
C ASP A 61 9.51 10.64 1.29
N ALA A 62 9.80 9.70 0.40
CA ALA A 62 9.03 8.46 0.25
C ALA A 62 9.07 7.59 1.50
N LEU A 63 10.24 7.45 2.15
CA LEU A 63 10.38 6.69 3.39
C LEU A 63 9.62 7.35 4.55
N ALA A 64 9.65 8.67 4.65
CA ALA A 64 8.90 9.41 5.66
C ALA A 64 7.39 9.20 5.49
N LEU A 65 6.88 9.40 4.26
CA LEU A 65 5.46 9.18 3.96
C LEU A 65 5.05 7.73 4.19
N ARG A 66 5.86 6.77 3.73
CA ARG A 66 5.61 5.33 3.90
C ARG A 66 5.48 4.96 5.37
N ALA A 67 6.42 5.39 6.21
CA ALA A 67 6.42 5.09 7.63
C ALA A 67 5.19 5.69 8.35
N ALA A 68 4.79 6.92 8.00
CA ALA A 68 3.58 7.54 8.52
C ALA A 68 2.32 6.74 8.13
N ILE A 69 2.17 6.38 6.85
CA ILE A 69 1.03 5.57 6.37
C ILE A 69 0.98 4.21 7.09
N GLU A 70 2.14 3.55 7.25
CA GLU A 70 2.21 2.24 7.93
C GLU A 70 1.72 2.32 9.37
N ARG A 71 2.16 3.33 10.14
CA ARG A 71 1.72 3.53 11.54
C ARG A 71 0.25 3.91 11.64
N LEU A 72 -0.22 4.84 10.80
CA LEU A 72 -1.63 5.23 10.77
C LEU A 72 -2.56 4.06 10.40
N ALA A 73 -2.18 3.27 9.39
CA ALA A 73 -2.94 2.09 8.99
C ALA A 73 -2.94 1.02 10.10
N ALA A 74 -1.84 0.83 10.81
CA ALA A 74 -1.76 -0.07 11.94
C ALA A 74 -2.68 0.37 13.07
N ALA A 75 -2.62 1.65 13.48
CA ALA A 75 -3.49 2.23 14.51
C ALA A 75 -4.96 2.11 14.13
N ALA A 76 -5.33 2.42 12.88
CA ALA A 76 -6.71 2.27 12.40
C ALA A 76 -7.19 0.80 12.45
N ALA A 77 -6.33 -0.16 12.05
CA ALA A 77 -6.66 -1.59 12.11
C ALA A 77 -6.85 -2.08 13.54
N ASP A 78 -6.09 -1.55 14.49
CA ASP A 78 -6.14 -1.91 15.90
C ASP A 78 -7.16 -1.06 16.71
N ARG A 79 -7.85 -0.11 16.04
CA ARG A 79 -8.83 0.81 16.66
C ARG A 79 -8.21 1.74 17.70
N GLU A 80 -6.98 2.09 17.49
CA GLU A 80 -6.22 3.05 18.29
C GLU A 80 -6.34 4.48 17.74
N ALA A 81 -5.99 5.47 18.54
CA ALA A 81 -5.92 6.86 18.10
C ALA A 81 -4.77 7.03 17.09
N LEU A 82 -5.03 7.84 16.05
CA LEU A 82 -4.00 8.19 15.07
C LEU A 82 -2.99 9.16 15.71
N ASP A 83 -1.72 8.94 15.46
CA ASP A 83 -0.66 9.83 15.90
C ASP A 83 -0.72 11.17 15.12
N PRO A 84 -0.77 12.34 15.81
CA PRO A 84 -0.87 13.63 15.14
C PRO A 84 0.29 13.97 14.21
N ASP A 85 1.52 13.57 14.54
CA ASP A 85 2.70 13.86 13.73
C ASP A 85 2.66 13.06 12.41
N ASP A 86 2.14 11.84 12.45
CA ASP A 86 1.91 11.02 11.26
C ASP A 86 0.77 11.59 10.40
N VAL A 87 -0.30 12.06 11.02
CA VAL A 87 -1.41 12.74 10.34
C VAL A 87 -0.89 14.00 9.65
N ASP A 88 -0.09 14.82 10.32
CA ASP A 88 0.50 16.03 9.75
C ASP A 88 1.44 15.70 8.58
N THR A 89 2.23 14.64 8.71
CA THR A 89 3.11 14.17 7.63
C THR A 89 2.30 13.80 6.39
N VAL A 90 1.27 12.97 6.52
CA VAL A 90 0.43 12.57 5.38
C VAL A 90 -0.32 13.78 4.79
N ASN A 91 -0.83 14.68 5.62
CA ASN A 91 -1.49 15.90 5.18
C ASN A 91 -0.54 16.83 4.41
N LEU A 92 0.72 16.95 4.82
CA LEU A 92 1.74 17.75 4.14
C LEU A 92 1.94 17.26 2.69
N PHE A 93 2.11 15.96 2.49
CA PHE A 93 2.21 15.39 1.14
C PHE A 93 0.91 15.54 0.37
N GLY A 94 -0.25 15.31 0.99
CA GLY A 94 -1.56 15.45 0.36
C GLY A 94 -1.91 16.88 -0.07
N ALA A 95 -1.30 17.90 0.54
CA ALA A 95 -1.48 19.30 0.19
C ALA A 95 -0.69 19.73 -1.06
N THR A 96 0.28 18.94 -1.50
CA THR A 96 1.06 19.24 -2.72
C THR A 96 0.26 18.88 -3.98
N PRO A 97 0.61 19.43 -5.18
CA PRO A 97 -0.05 19.02 -6.43
C PRO A 97 0.12 17.51 -6.68
N ASP A 98 -0.98 16.84 -6.98
CA ASP A 98 -1.02 15.42 -7.31
C ASP A 98 -0.95 15.17 -8.83
N VAL A 99 -1.16 13.92 -9.23
CA VAL A 99 -1.26 13.52 -10.63
C VAL A 99 -2.58 14.04 -11.21
N PRO A 100 -2.55 14.99 -12.18
CA PRO A 100 -3.77 15.54 -12.72
C PRO A 100 -4.56 14.48 -13.49
N PRO A 101 -5.89 14.38 -13.28
CA PRO A 101 -6.72 13.51 -14.10
C PRO A 101 -6.70 13.94 -15.56
N ALA A 102 -6.67 12.98 -16.47
CA ALA A 102 -6.68 13.24 -17.91
C ALA A 102 -7.69 12.35 -18.62
N LEU A 103 -8.45 12.95 -19.55
CA LEU A 103 -9.33 12.23 -20.45
C LEU A 103 -8.53 11.84 -21.71
N ALA A 104 -8.50 10.56 -22.04
CA ALA A 104 -7.84 10.06 -23.23
C ALA A 104 -8.56 10.48 -24.54
N GLY A 105 -7.81 10.53 -25.65
CA GLY A 105 -8.37 10.79 -26.99
C GLY A 105 -8.35 12.24 -27.44
N GLY A 106 -7.85 13.18 -26.63
CA GLY A 106 -7.66 14.57 -27.04
C GLY A 106 -6.48 14.75 -28.01
N ARG A 107 -6.56 15.77 -28.89
CA ARG A 107 -5.45 16.13 -29.79
C ARG A 107 -4.36 16.94 -29.07
N ARG A 108 -4.69 17.60 -27.97
CA ARG A 108 -3.78 18.38 -27.12
C ARG A 108 -3.99 17.94 -25.68
N GLN A 109 -2.97 17.43 -25.05
CA GLN A 109 -3.03 17.11 -23.63
C GLN A 109 -2.41 18.25 -22.83
N ALA A 110 -3.23 18.93 -22.05
CA ALA A 110 -2.75 19.78 -20.97
C ALA A 110 -2.02 18.89 -19.96
N GLY A 111 -0.82 19.25 -19.54
CA GLY A 111 -0.03 18.46 -18.60
C GLY A 111 0.56 17.16 -19.20
N ALA A 112 0.79 17.12 -20.52
CA ALA A 112 1.43 15.98 -21.20
C ALA A 112 2.92 15.77 -20.83
N GLY A 113 3.44 16.56 -19.89
CA GLY A 113 4.81 16.40 -19.38
C GLY A 113 4.98 15.14 -18.53
N ARG A 114 6.23 14.83 -18.21
CA ARG A 114 6.59 13.78 -17.26
C ARG A 114 5.99 14.08 -15.88
N LEU A 115 5.57 13.06 -15.18
CA LEU A 115 5.12 13.18 -13.80
C LEU A 115 6.34 13.28 -12.88
N ARG A 116 6.27 14.17 -11.92
CA ARG A 116 7.29 14.31 -10.88
C ARG A 116 7.02 13.30 -9.75
N ILE A 117 8.06 12.82 -9.12
CA ILE A 117 7.97 11.91 -7.97
C ILE A 117 7.05 12.47 -6.89
N GLY A 118 7.20 13.75 -6.53
CA GLY A 118 6.34 14.41 -5.54
C GLY A 118 4.84 14.41 -5.88
N GLN A 119 4.45 14.40 -7.18
CA GLN A 119 3.04 14.27 -7.56
C GLN A 119 2.49 12.87 -7.29
N ALA A 120 3.30 11.83 -7.53
CA ALA A 120 2.92 10.47 -7.21
C ALA A 120 2.82 10.27 -5.70
N LEU A 121 3.79 10.78 -4.92
CA LEU A 121 3.72 10.75 -3.45
C LEU A 121 2.49 11.48 -2.92
N SER A 122 2.13 12.62 -3.52
CA SER A 122 0.89 13.33 -3.17
C SER A 122 -0.35 12.50 -3.46
N SER A 123 -0.42 11.83 -4.61
CA SER A 123 -1.55 10.95 -4.95
C SER A 123 -1.67 9.80 -3.94
N ILE A 124 -0.55 9.18 -3.55
CA ILE A 124 -0.50 8.12 -2.54
C ILE A 124 -0.97 8.66 -1.17
N ALA A 125 -0.53 9.85 -0.76
CA ALA A 125 -0.97 10.47 0.48
C ALA A 125 -2.48 10.76 0.49
N ARG A 126 -3.03 11.24 -0.62
CA ARG A 126 -4.47 11.49 -0.78
C ARG A 126 -5.30 10.20 -0.74
N ASP A 127 -4.79 9.11 -1.31
CA ASP A 127 -5.42 7.79 -1.17
C ASP A 127 -5.43 7.35 0.30
N ALA A 128 -4.33 7.52 1.04
CA ALA A 128 -4.28 7.25 2.48
C ALA A 128 -5.31 8.09 3.27
N ILE A 129 -5.38 9.40 3.00
CA ILE A 129 -6.37 10.29 3.62
C ILE A 129 -7.78 9.78 3.34
N ALA A 130 -8.09 9.43 2.09
CA ALA A 130 -9.41 8.98 1.70
C ALA A 130 -9.83 7.70 2.45
N ILE A 131 -8.99 6.67 2.47
CA ILE A 131 -9.35 5.38 3.11
C ILE A 131 -9.41 5.49 4.64
N LEU A 132 -8.54 6.30 5.26
CA LEU A 132 -8.51 6.47 6.72
C LEU A 132 -9.62 7.40 7.23
N SER A 133 -10.11 8.34 6.39
CA SER A 133 -11.17 9.27 6.79
C SER A 133 -12.58 8.73 6.54
N VAL A 134 -12.79 7.96 5.47
CA VAL A 134 -14.14 7.57 5.02
C VAL A 134 -14.57 6.21 5.57
N GLU A 135 -13.70 5.21 5.55
CA GLU A 135 -14.00 3.84 5.96
C GLU A 135 -12.88 3.22 6.80
N PRO A 136 -12.47 3.86 7.93
CA PRO A 136 -11.38 3.33 8.77
C PRO A 136 -11.68 1.93 9.32
N GLU A 137 -12.96 1.56 9.47
CA GLU A 137 -13.38 0.24 9.93
C GLU A 137 -13.08 -0.88 8.91
N ARG A 138 -12.83 -0.54 7.65
CA ARG A 138 -12.40 -1.48 6.62
C ARG A 138 -10.90 -1.75 6.62
N ILE A 139 -10.13 -0.95 7.35
CA ILE A 139 -8.70 -1.20 7.53
C ILE A 139 -8.53 -2.31 8.56
N ARG A 140 -7.89 -3.39 8.18
CA ARG A 140 -7.81 -4.62 8.97
C ARG A 140 -6.40 -5.18 8.98
N ARG A 141 -6.06 -5.81 10.09
CA ARG A 141 -4.84 -6.59 10.22
C ARG A 141 -5.09 -8.04 9.81
N CYS A 142 -4.11 -8.65 9.19
CA CYS A 142 -4.18 -10.08 8.82
C CYS A 142 -4.24 -10.96 10.09
N ASP A 143 -5.21 -11.88 10.13
CA ASP A 143 -5.41 -12.81 11.27
C ASP A 143 -4.37 -13.94 11.34
N ALA A 144 -3.42 -14.02 10.41
CA ALA A 144 -2.38 -15.03 10.49
C ALA A 144 -1.34 -14.62 11.54
N GLU A 145 -1.06 -15.49 12.51
CA GLU A 145 -0.18 -15.27 13.67
C GLU A 145 1.22 -14.74 13.29
N ASP A 146 1.72 -15.18 12.14
CA ASP A 146 3.04 -14.83 11.58
C ASP A 146 2.96 -13.74 10.50
N CYS A 147 1.85 -12.98 10.45
CA CYS A 147 1.63 -11.92 9.48
C CYS A 147 1.09 -10.66 10.15
N ARG A 148 1.80 -9.55 9.99
CA ARG A 148 1.40 -8.25 10.55
C ARG A 148 0.87 -7.27 9.49
N ARG A 149 0.64 -7.74 8.24
CA ARG A 149 0.21 -6.88 7.14
C ARG A 149 -1.17 -6.32 7.39
N VAL A 150 -1.31 -5.04 7.07
CA VAL A 150 -2.58 -4.33 7.06
C VAL A 150 -3.12 -4.31 5.63
N PHE A 151 -4.43 -4.35 5.47
CA PHE A 151 -5.12 -4.27 4.19
C PHE A 151 -6.50 -3.61 4.36
N ARG A 152 -7.03 -3.04 3.29
CA ARG A 152 -8.42 -2.59 3.21
C ARG A 152 -9.30 -3.74 2.77
N ASP A 153 -10.35 -4.01 3.52
CA ASP A 153 -11.33 -5.04 3.19
C ASP A 153 -12.37 -4.50 2.19
N GLU A 154 -12.14 -4.74 0.92
CA GLU A 154 -13.07 -4.39 -0.16
C GLU A 154 -14.17 -5.44 -0.39
N SER A 155 -14.21 -6.50 0.43
CA SER A 155 -15.24 -7.51 0.28
C SER A 155 -16.62 -6.94 0.59
N ARG A 156 -17.63 -7.43 -0.11
CA ARG A 156 -19.03 -6.97 0.05
C ARG A 156 -19.52 -7.08 1.49
N THR A 157 -19.08 -8.09 2.20
CA THR A 157 -19.52 -8.41 3.58
C THR A 157 -18.57 -7.91 4.66
N ALA A 158 -17.48 -7.22 4.30
CA ALA A 158 -16.46 -6.69 5.20
C ALA A 158 -15.95 -7.73 6.22
N ASN A 159 -15.70 -8.96 5.76
CA ASN A 159 -15.29 -10.08 6.62
C ASN A 159 -13.99 -10.78 6.18
N ARG A 160 -13.20 -10.15 5.31
CA ARG A 160 -11.89 -10.66 4.90
C ARG A 160 -10.97 -10.72 6.12
N ARG A 161 -10.44 -11.91 6.41
CA ARG A 161 -9.59 -12.19 7.56
C ARG A 161 -8.10 -12.19 7.23
N TRP A 162 -7.74 -12.49 5.99
CA TRP A 162 -6.34 -12.65 5.57
C TRP A 162 -5.98 -11.69 4.47
N CYS A 163 -4.78 -11.15 4.56
CA CYS A 163 -4.22 -10.28 3.53
C CYS A 163 -4.09 -10.97 2.16
N SER A 164 -3.98 -12.30 2.14
CA SER A 164 -4.00 -13.12 0.94
C SER A 164 -4.57 -14.51 1.26
N MET A 165 -5.55 -14.96 0.48
CA MET A 165 -6.06 -16.33 0.59
C MET A 165 -5.02 -17.35 0.15
N GLN A 166 -4.28 -17.08 -0.91
CA GLN A 166 -3.25 -17.99 -1.45
C GLN A 166 -2.13 -18.26 -0.44
N ARG A 167 -1.75 -17.26 0.36
CA ARG A 167 -0.69 -17.38 1.34
C ARG A 167 -1.22 -17.60 2.76
N CYS A 168 -1.74 -16.56 3.39
CA CYS A 168 -2.12 -16.61 4.80
C CYS A 168 -3.35 -17.47 5.06
N GLY A 169 -4.36 -17.41 4.18
CA GLY A 169 -5.55 -18.26 4.28
C GLY A 169 -5.24 -19.74 4.14
N ASN A 170 -4.41 -20.13 3.15
CA ASN A 170 -4.03 -21.54 2.97
C ASN A 170 -3.15 -22.03 4.13
N ARG A 171 -2.20 -21.23 4.63
CA ARG A 171 -1.41 -21.60 5.82
C ARG A 171 -2.28 -21.81 7.05
N ALA A 172 -3.27 -20.94 7.27
CA ALA A 172 -4.22 -21.07 8.37
C ALA A 172 -5.06 -22.38 8.25
N LYS A 173 -5.52 -22.71 7.03
CA LYS A 173 -6.25 -23.98 6.78
C LYS A 173 -5.39 -25.20 7.08
N VAL A 174 -4.12 -25.21 6.62
CA VAL A 174 -3.19 -26.34 6.87
C VAL A 174 -2.91 -26.49 8.36
N ARG A 175 -2.68 -25.39 9.09
CA ARG A 175 -2.50 -25.42 10.56
C ARG A 175 -3.72 -26.00 11.28
N ALA A 176 -4.90 -25.51 10.94
CA ALA A 176 -6.15 -25.99 11.52
C ALA A 176 -6.40 -27.49 11.23
N HIS A 177 -6.04 -27.97 10.03
CA HIS A 177 -6.15 -29.39 9.69
C HIS A 177 -5.19 -30.24 10.54
N ARG A 178 -3.91 -29.83 10.65
CA ARG A 178 -2.91 -30.55 11.46
C ARG A 178 -3.29 -30.59 12.95
N ALA A 179 -3.80 -29.48 13.48
CA ALA A 179 -4.24 -29.43 14.88
C ALA A 179 -5.40 -30.42 15.15
N ARG A 180 -6.38 -30.53 14.23
CA ARG A 180 -7.45 -31.53 14.36
C ARG A 180 -6.94 -32.96 14.27
N ALA A 181 -6.04 -33.25 13.34
CA ALA A 181 -5.46 -34.59 13.21
C ALA A 181 -4.68 -35.02 14.46
N ALA A 182 -3.97 -34.09 15.11
CA ALA A 182 -3.24 -34.36 16.36
C ALA A 182 -4.17 -34.59 17.59
N GLN A 183 -5.42 -34.10 17.56
CA GLN A 183 -6.39 -34.32 18.64
C GLN A 183 -7.15 -35.66 18.50
N THR A 184 -7.07 -36.29 17.33
CA THR A 184 -7.75 -37.56 17.02
C THR A 184 -6.80 -38.77 17.02
N ALA A 185 -5.52 -38.56 17.26
CA ALA A 185 -4.49 -39.61 17.40
C ALA A 185 -4.10 -39.80 18.86
#